data_14002bf24c2d13acb3ec371c25fd06f2
#
_entry.id   14002bf24c2d13acb3ec371c25fd06f2
#
_cell.length_a   1.000
_cell.length_b   1.000
_cell.length_c   1.000
_cell.angle_alpha   90.00
_cell.angle_beta   90.00
_cell.angle_gamma   90.00
#
_symmetry.space_group_name_H-M   'P 1'
#
loop_
_entity.id
_entity.type
_entity.pdbx_description
1 polymer ?
#
loop_
_entity_poly.entity_id
_entity_poly.type
_entity_poly.pdbx_seq_one_letter_code
_entity_poly.pdbx_strand_id
1 'polypeptide(L)'
;MEEKKYLKWYNKIGYGSGDIAGNVVYAFLTSFVMVYLTDTIGLASGIVGTLIAVSKLLDGFTDIFFGSMIDKTHSKMGKARPWMLYGYIGCAITLVACFAVPTSLGRTAQYAWFFISYTLLNGVFYTANNIAYSALTSLVTKNSKERVQMGSYRFIFAFSTSLLIQAVTVGFVAKCGGDAAAWRMVAIIYAVIGLVVNTISALSVKELPEEELNEGDTTGEEEKYGLVQAFKLLVKNKFYLMICGTYILQQLYSAMIGAGIYYMTWVLKNKNLFGQFAWAVNIPLIIALIFTPTLVGKWNGMYKLNLRGYILAVIGRALVVVAGYMGSIPLMMAFTALAALGQGPWQGDMNAVIASCSEYTYLTQGKHVEGTMYSCTSLGVKIGGGIGTAVVGWLLELSGYVGTHAVQPQSALNMMQFMYLWLPLIFDVLIMFILSRMNVEETNVKIKKEKEMGLW
;
A
#
# COMPACT_ATOMS: atom_id res chain seq x y z
N MET A 1 32.70 -12.12 12.25
CA MET A 1 32.37 -13.49 11.78
C MET A 1 31.42 -13.35 10.60
N GLU A 2 31.65 -14.06 9.49
CA GLU A 2 30.64 -14.09 8.41
C GLU A 2 29.39 -14.85 8.92
N GLU A 3 28.23 -14.21 8.82
CA GLU A 3 26.98 -14.87 9.17
C GLU A 3 26.71 -16.07 8.24
N LYS A 4 26.23 -17.18 8.79
CA LYS A 4 25.87 -18.38 8.02
C LYS A 4 24.92 -18.02 6.89
N LYS A 5 25.18 -18.52 5.67
CA LYS A 5 24.30 -18.34 4.51
C LYS A 5 23.32 -19.50 4.45
N TYR A 6 22.03 -19.18 4.37
CA TYR A 6 20.94 -20.16 4.32
C TYR A 6 20.35 -20.28 2.91
N LEU A 7 20.36 -19.19 2.13
CA LEU A 7 19.63 -19.10 0.87
C LEU A 7 20.56 -18.83 -0.31
N LYS A 8 20.35 -19.56 -1.40
CA LYS A 8 20.98 -19.28 -2.70
C LYS A 8 20.25 -18.10 -3.38
N TRP A 9 20.88 -17.49 -4.37
CA TRP A 9 20.32 -16.33 -5.08
C TRP A 9 18.95 -16.60 -5.71
N TYR A 10 18.75 -17.78 -6.28
CA TYR A 10 17.49 -18.16 -6.91
C TYR A 10 16.35 -18.38 -5.89
N ASN A 11 16.66 -18.82 -4.65
CA ASN A 11 15.66 -18.90 -3.58
C ASN A 11 15.14 -17.51 -3.20
N LYS A 12 16.04 -16.52 -3.13
CA LYS A 12 15.69 -15.13 -2.79
C LYS A 12 14.82 -14.48 -3.88
N ILE A 13 15.17 -14.68 -5.15
CA ILE A 13 14.36 -14.20 -6.29
C ILE A 13 13.04 -14.93 -6.33
N GLY A 14 13.03 -16.27 -6.19
CA GLY A 14 11.81 -17.07 -6.17
C GLY A 14 10.87 -16.64 -5.03
N TYR A 15 11.38 -16.44 -3.83
CA TYR A 15 10.61 -15.88 -2.74
C TYR A 15 10.07 -14.48 -3.08
N GLY A 16 10.92 -13.57 -3.52
CA GLY A 16 10.54 -12.20 -3.85
C GLY A 16 9.43 -12.14 -4.92
N SER A 17 9.39 -13.09 -5.86
CA SER A 17 8.35 -13.16 -6.90
C SER A 17 6.93 -13.31 -6.35
N GLY A 18 6.76 -13.72 -5.08
CA GLY A 18 5.45 -13.75 -4.42
C GLY A 18 4.73 -12.41 -4.37
N ASP A 19 5.48 -11.30 -4.40
CA ASP A 19 4.89 -9.97 -4.51
C ASP A 19 4.29 -9.68 -5.89
N ILE A 20 4.63 -10.44 -6.94
CA ILE A 20 3.87 -10.42 -8.20
C ILE A 20 2.45 -10.90 -7.93
N ALA A 21 2.30 -12.05 -7.27
CA ALA A 21 0.99 -12.60 -6.94
C ALA A 21 0.17 -11.65 -6.06
N GLY A 22 0.78 -11.11 -4.99
CA GLY A 22 0.13 -10.15 -4.11
C GLY A 22 -0.31 -8.88 -4.83
N ASN A 23 0.54 -8.31 -5.67
CA ASN A 23 0.25 -7.05 -6.37
C ASN A 23 -0.67 -7.23 -7.59
N VAL A 24 -0.71 -8.40 -8.23
CA VAL A 24 -1.74 -8.71 -9.22
C VAL A 24 -3.14 -8.57 -8.62
N VAL A 25 -3.35 -9.06 -7.40
CA VAL A 25 -4.62 -8.87 -6.68
C VAL A 25 -4.79 -7.42 -6.23
N TYR A 26 -3.82 -6.90 -5.47
CA TYR A 26 -3.93 -5.60 -4.83
C TYR A 26 -4.06 -4.44 -5.82
N ALA A 27 -3.16 -4.35 -6.81
CA ALA A 27 -3.17 -3.27 -7.79
C ALA A 27 -4.42 -3.35 -8.70
N PHE A 28 -4.86 -4.55 -9.06
CA PHE A 28 -6.06 -4.73 -9.87
C PHE A 28 -7.32 -4.27 -9.12
N LEU A 29 -7.47 -4.67 -7.85
CA LEU A 29 -8.60 -4.24 -7.03
C LEU A 29 -8.58 -2.72 -6.80
N THR A 30 -7.48 -2.20 -6.30
CA THR A 30 -7.41 -0.78 -5.90
C THR A 30 -7.58 0.18 -7.09
N SER A 31 -7.13 -0.20 -8.28
CA SER A 31 -7.21 0.65 -9.47
C SER A 31 -8.52 0.48 -10.26
N PHE A 32 -9.12 -0.70 -10.26
CA PHE A 32 -10.17 -0.99 -11.23
C PHE A 32 -11.50 -1.49 -10.68
N VAL A 33 -11.57 -1.97 -9.43
CA VAL A 33 -12.82 -2.52 -8.89
C VAL A 33 -13.94 -1.46 -8.85
N MET A 34 -13.62 -0.22 -8.44
CA MET A 34 -14.57 0.87 -8.42
C MET A 34 -15.12 1.15 -9.82
N VAL A 35 -14.24 1.29 -10.83
CA VAL A 35 -14.60 1.53 -12.23
C VAL A 35 -15.43 0.40 -12.80
N TYR A 36 -15.07 -0.85 -12.53
CA TYR A 36 -15.87 -2.01 -12.94
C TYR A 36 -17.30 -1.94 -12.39
N LEU A 37 -17.44 -1.65 -11.10
CA LEU A 37 -18.74 -1.62 -10.44
C LEU A 37 -19.61 -0.42 -10.86
N THR A 38 -18.99 0.75 -11.07
CA THR A 38 -19.72 1.97 -11.44
C THR A 38 -20.00 2.04 -12.93
N ASP A 39 -18.99 1.83 -13.76
CA ASP A 39 -19.08 2.08 -15.22
C ASP A 39 -19.63 0.87 -15.99
N THR A 40 -19.29 -0.35 -15.53
CA THR A 40 -19.71 -1.57 -16.24
C THR A 40 -20.99 -2.17 -15.64
N ILE A 41 -21.09 -2.27 -14.31
CA ILE A 41 -22.28 -2.84 -13.64
C ILE A 41 -23.32 -1.78 -13.37
N GLY A 42 -22.93 -0.50 -13.22
CA GLY A 42 -23.82 0.64 -12.99
C GLY A 42 -24.29 0.74 -11.54
N LEU A 43 -23.45 0.37 -10.57
CA LEU A 43 -23.72 0.54 -9.15
C LEU A 43 -23.38 1.97 -8.70
N ALA A 44 -24.07 2.48 -7.68
CA ALA A 44 -23.82 3.80 -7.12
C ALA A 44 -22.44 3.87 -6.44
N SER A 45 -21.63 4.85 -6.81
CA SER A 45 -20.23 4.98 -6.38
C SER A 45 -20.09 5.18 -4.87
N GLY A 46 -20.98 5.94 -4.24
CA GLY A 46 -20.94 6.17 -2.80
C GLY A 46 -21.24 4.91 -1.99
N ILE A 47 -22.21 4.08 -2.43
CA ILE A 47 -22.49 2.79 -1.79
C ILE A 47 -21.28 1.86 -1.93
N VAL A 48 -20.72 1.75 -3.14
CA VAL A 48 -19.53 0.93 -3.41
C VAL A 48 -18.36 1.38 -2.53
N GLY A 49 -18.07 2.67 -2.49
CA GLY A 49 -17.01 3.24 -1.64
C GLY A 49 -17.21 2.93 -0.16
N THR A 50 -18.44 3.04 0.34
CA THR A 50 -18.79 2.70 1.73
C THR A 50 -18.59 1.21 2.02
N LEU A 51 -19.00 0.32 1.13
CA LEU A 51 -18.81 -1.12 1.29
C LEU A 51 -17.32 -1.49 1.33
N ILE A 52 -16.50 -0.87 0.48
CA ILE A 52 -15.03 -1.07 0.50
C ILE A 52 -14.44 -0.58 1.83
N ALA A 53 -14.86 0.59 2.32
CA ALA A 53 -14.38 1.13 3.58
C ALA A 53 -14.74 0.23 4.77
N VAL A 54 -15.98 -0.25 4.85
CA VAL A 54 -16.44 -1.18 5.89
C VAL A 54 -15.65 -2.49 5.84
N SER A 55 -15.44 -3.06 4.65
CA SER A 55 -14.62 -4.27 4.49
C SER A 55 -13.20 -4.04 5.02
N LYS A 56 -12.56 -2.92 4.68
CA LYS A 56 -11.18 -2.62 5.13
C LYS A 56 -11.07 -2.38 6.65
N LEU A 57 -12.13 -1.91 7.30
CA LEU A 57 -12.17 -1.87 8.76
C LEU A 57 -12.15 -3.26 9.38
N LEU A 58 -12.83 -4.22 8.76
CA LEU A 58 -12.83 -5.62 9.22
C LEU A 58 -11.46 -6.28 9.04
N ASP A 59 -10.69 -5.93 8.00
CA ASP A 59 -9.37 -6.48 7.73
C ASP A 59 -8.38 -6.26 8.91
N GLY A 60 -8.51 -5.17 9.64
CA GLY A 60 -7.66 -4.89 10.80
C GLY A 60 -7.81 -5.91 11.93
N PHE A 61 -9.01 -6.46 12.11
CA PHE A 61 -9.26 -7.50 13.12
C PHE A 61 -8.77 -8.87 12.65
N THR A 62 -8.91 -9.17 11.37
CA THR A 62 -8.52 -10.46 10.81
C THR A 62 -7.00 -10.65 10.76
N ASP A 63 -6.21 -9.59 10.65
CA ASP A 63 -4.75 -9.65 10.71
C ASP A 63 -4.24 -10.31 12.00
N ILE A 64 -4.76 -9.84 13.15
CA ILE A 64 -4.36 -10.38 14.46
C ILE A 64 -4.77 -11.85 14.58
N PHE A 65 -5.96 -12.18 14.08
CA PHE A 65 -6.48 -13.54 14.10
C PHE A 65 -5.61 -14.49 13.28
N PHE A 66 -5.31 -14.15 12.01
CA PHE A 66 -4.50 -15.01 11.13
C PHE A 66 -3.04 -15.08 11.58
N GLY A 67 -2.46 -14.00 12.10
CA GLY A 67 -1.12 -14.03 12.69
C GLY A 67 -1.03 -15.09 13.79
N SER A 68 -1.96 -15.09 14.73
CA SER A 68 -2.02 -16.09 15.81
C SER A 68 -2.26 -17.53 15.29
N MET A 69 -3.05 -17.70 14.23
CA MET A 69 -3.28 -19.02 13.65
C MET A 69 -2.03 -19.58 12.96
N ILE A 70 -1.30 -18.74 12.24
CA ILE A 70 -0.04 -19.13 11.57
C ILE A 70 0.99 -19.58 12.61
N ASP A 71 1.14 -18.84 13.70
CA ASP A 71 2.09 -19.17 14.77
C ASP A 71 1.79 -20.52 15.43
N LYS A 72 0.52 -20.89 15.53
CA LYS A 72 0.05 -22.16 16.11
C LYS A 72 0.04 -23.32 15.10
N THR A 73 0.37 -23.07 13.84
CA THR A 73 0.33 -24.09 12.80
C THR A 73 1.57 -24.97 12.85
N HIS A 74 1.37 -26.29 12.94
CA HIS A 74 2.39 -27.30 12.85
C HIS A 74 2.09 -28.22 11.65
N SER A 75 2.90 -28.15 10.60
CA SER A 75 2.72 -29.01 9.43
C SER A 75 4.06 -29.49 8.87
N LYS A 76 4.01 -30.55 8.07
CA LYS A 76 5.18 -31.07 7.34
C LYS A 76 5.81 -30.04 6.37
N MET A 77 5.06 -29.04 5.99
CA MET A 77 5.52 -27.96 5.11
C MET A 77 6.07 -26.74 5.85
N GLY A 78 5.93 -26.70 7.18
CA GLY A 78 6.25 -25.55 8.02
C GLY A 78 5.02 -24.85 8.57
N LYS A 79 5.20 -23.67 9.17
CA LYS A 79 4.13 -22.87 9.79
C LYS A 79 3.41 -21.97 8.78
N ALA A 80 4.15 -21.25 7.94
CA ALA A 80 3.63 -20.23 7.04
C ALA A 80 3.32 -20.72 5.63
N ARG A 81 4.13 -21.64 5.08
CA ARG A 81 3.97 -22.12 3.69
C ARG A 81 2.60 -22.71 3.36
N PRO A 82 1.93 -23.51 4.23
CA PRO A 82 0.59 -24.00 3.95
C PRO A 82 -0.43 -22.86 3.78
N TRP A 83 -0.37 -21.85 4.64
CA TRP A 83 -1.25 -20.68 4.57
C TRP A 83 -1.05 -19.89 3.30
N MET A 84 0.21 -19.76 2.86
CA MET A 84 0.54 -19.10 1.60
C MET A 84 -0.04 -19.87 0.40
N LEU A 85 0.11 -21.19 0.35
CA LEU A 85 -0.38 -22.00 -0.76
C LEU A 85 -1.91 -22.10 -0.81
N TYR A 86 -2.52 -22.53 0.28
CA TYR A 86 -3.97 -22.74 0.31
C TYR A 86 -4.74 -21.42 0.39
N GLY A 87 -4.23 -20.43 1.09
CA GLY A 87 -4.81 -19.08 1.15
C GLY A 87 -4.94 -18.46 -0.23
N TYR A 88 -3.94 -18.65 -1.10
CA TYR A 88 -3.99 -18.06 -2.44
C TYR A 88 -5.04 -18.71 -3.37
N ILE A 89 -5.41 -19.97 -3.15
CA ILE A 89 -6.53 -20.58 -3.89
C ILE A 89 -7.83 -19.81 -3.60
N GLY A 90 -8.06 -19.48 -2.33
CA GLY A 90 -9.18 -18.63 -1.93
C GLY A 90 -9.09 -17.22 -2.52
N CYS A 91 -7.89 -16.62 -2.56
CA CYS A 91 -7.67 -15.34 -3.24
C CYS A 91 -8.05 -15.40 -4.72
N ALA A 92 -7.63 -16.43 -5.43
CA ALA A 92 -7.92 -16.59 -6.85
C ALA A 92 -9.43 -16.69 -7.13
N ILE A 93 -10.14 -17.53 -6.35
CA ILE A 93 -11.59 -17.71 -6.49
C ILE A 93 -12.33 -16.41 -6.17
N THR A 94 -12.00 -15.77 -5.06
CA THR A 94 -12.71 -14.55 -4.61
C THR A 94 -12.35 -13.33 -5.46
N LEU A 95 -11.14 -13.26 -6.04
CA LEU A 95 -10.78 -12.24 -7.02
C LEU A 95 -11.69 -12.33 -8.26
N VAL A 96 -11.86 -13.54 -8.80
CA VAL A 96 -12.78 -13.76 -9.93
C VAL A 96 -14.22 -13.41 -9.54
N ALA A 97 -14.67 -13.78 -8.33
CA ALA A 97 -16.01 -13.46 -7.83
C ALA A 97 -16.25 -11.95 -7.73
N CYS A 98 -15.25 -11.14 -7.32
CA CYS A 98 -15.35 -9.68 -7.28
C CYS A 98 -15.63 -9.06 -8.65
N PHE A 99 -15.08 -9.63 -9.72
CA PHE A 99 -15.28 -9.17 -11.11
C PHE A 99 -16.31 -10.01 -11.89
N ALA A 100 -17.06 -10.85 -11.20
CA ALA A 100 -18.14 -11.68 -11.75
C ALA A 100 -19.47 -11.39 -11.06
N VAL A 101 -19.79 -10.12 -10.82
CA VAL A 101 -21.08 -9.72 -10.24
C VAL A 101 -22.21 -10.09 -11.20
N PRO A 102 -23.21 -10.90 -10.75
CA PRO A 102 -24.27 -11.35 -11.63
C PRO A 102 -25.20 -10.17 -12.02
N THR A 103 -25.22 -9.85 -13.31
CA THR A 103 -26.05 -8.73 -13.84
C THR A 103 -27.53 -9.03 -13.85
N SER A 104 -27.93 -10.30 -13.76
CA SER A 104 -29.33 -10.74 -13.69
C SER A 104 -29.98 -10.53 -12.32
N LEU A 105 -29.19 -10.29 -11.27
CA LEU A 105 -29.68 -10.07 -9.92
C LEU A 105 -30.10 -8.61 -9.71
N GLY A 106 -31.05 -8.41 -8.78
CA GLY A 106 -31.42 -7.05 -8.34
C GLY A 106 -30.25 -6.30 -7.68
N ARG A 107 -30.33 -4.96 -7.65
CA ARG A 107 -29.25 -4.08 -7.14
C ARG A 107 -28.76 -4.47 -5.75
N THR A 108 -29.66 -4.73 -4.81
CA THR A 108 -29.29 -5.14 -3.44
C THR A 108 -28.47 -6.42 -3.42
N ALA A 109 -28.85 -7.42 -4.23
CA ALA A 109 -28.11 -8.68 -4.32
C ALA A 109 -26.73 -8.49 -4.99
N GLN A 110 -26.58 -7.57 -5.96
CA GLN A 110 -25.30 -7.20 -6.55
C GLN A 110 -24.35 -6.55 -5.54
N TYR A 111 -24.85 -5.62 -4.70
CA TYR A 111 -24.07 -5.04 -3.60
C TYR A 111 -23.65 -6.09 -2.58
N ALA A 112 -24.56 -6.99 -2.18
CA ALA A 112 -24.27 -8.06 -1.24
C ALA A 112 -23.23 -9.03 -1.81
N TRP A 113 -23.36 -9.43 -3.08
CA TRP A 113 -22.39 -10.28 -3.77
C TRP A 113 -20.99 -9.65 -3.74
N PHE A 114 -20.90 -8.38 -4.15
CA PHE A 114 -19.64 -7.66 -4.14
C PHE A 114 -19.04 -7.57 -2.73
N PHE A 115 -19.85 -7.15 -1.75
CA PHE A 115 -19.38 -6.99 -0.36
C PHE A 115 -18.85 -8.28 0.24
N ILE A 116 -19.57 -9.40 0.05
CA ILE A 116 -19.15 -10.71 0.54
C ILE A 116 -17.85 -11.15 -0.15
N SER A 117 -17.82 -11.09 -1.50
CA SER A 117 -16.65 -11.52 -2.28
C SER A 117 -15.42 -10.68 -1.94
N TYR A 118 -15.58 -9.35 -1.83
CA TYR A 118 -14.50 -8.42 -1.52
C TYR A 118 -13.98 -8.58 -0.09
N THR A 119 -14.88 -8.79 0.88
CA THR A 119 -14.51 -9.00 2.29
C THR A 119 -13.83 -10.35 2.48
N LEU A 120 -14.30 -11.41 1.84
CA LEU A 120 -13.62 -12.72 1.85
C LEU A 120 -12.24 -12.63 1.21
N LEU A 121 -12.11 -11.91 0.08
CA LEU A 121 -10.83 -11.73 -0.59
C LEU A 121 -9.84 -11.01 0.33
N ASN A 122 -10.15 -9.82 0.77
CA ASN A 122 -9.20 -8.99 1.54
C ASN A 122 -9.07 -9.45 2.99
N GLY A 123 -10.19 -9.63 3.70
CA GLY A 123 -10.20 -9.90 5.14
C GLY A 123 -9.86 -11.34 5.51
N VAL A 124 -9.95 -12.29 4.58
CA VAL A 124 -9.68 -13.69 4.88
C VAL A 124 -8.48 -14.19 4.08
N PHE A 125 -8.65 -14.39 2.78
CA PHE A 125 -7.68 -15.12 1.97
C PHE A 125 -6.41 -14.33 1.68
N TYR A 126 -6.54 -13.05 1.29
CA TYR A 126 -5.39 -12.20 1.02
C TYR A 126 -4.61 -11.88 2.31
N THR A 127 -5.31 -11.59 3.40
CA THR A 127 -4.70 -11.37 4.73
C THR A 127 -3.94 -12.60 5.20
N ALA A 128 -4.55 -13.80 5.15
CA ALA A 128 -3.87 -15.04 5.54
C ALA A 128 -2.62 -15.30 4.70
N ASN A 129 -2.72 -15.15 3.37
CA ASN A 129 -1.60 -15.32 2.46
C ASN A 129 -0.49 -14.29 2.71
N ASN A 130 -0.82 -13.01 2.83
CA ASN A 130 0.16 -11.92 2.96
C ASN A 130 0.90 -11.95 4.30
N ILE A 131 0.21 -12.29 5.41
CA ILE A 131 0.85 -12.46 6.72
C ILE A 131 1.80 -13.65 6.69
N ALA A 132 1.36 -14.79 6.15
CA ALA A 132 2.20 -15.98 5.99
C ALA A 132 3.43 -15.70 5.12
N TYR A 133 3.25 -15.00 4.01
CA TYR A 133 4.33 -14.60 3.12
C TYR A 133 5.35 -13.68 3.83
N SER A 134 4.88 -12.74 4.63
CA SER A 134 5.76 -11.85 5.40
C SER A 134 6.50 -12.60 6.51
N ALA A 135 5.82 -13.51 7.22
CA ALA A 135 6.42 -14.35 8.25
C ALA A 135 7.54 -15.25 7.71
N LEU A 136 7.43 -15.74 6.47
CA LEU A 136 8.47 -16.56 5.84
C LEU A 136 9.84 -15.89 5.83
N THR A 137 9.94 -14.56 5.76
CA THR A 137 11.23 -13.85 5.79
C THR A 137 12.05 -14.20 7.04
N SER A 138 11.40 -14.34 8.19
CA SER A 138 12.07 -14.69 9.46
C SER A 138 12.25 -16.20 9.64
N LEU A 139 11.38 -17.01 9.02
CA LEU A 139 11.37 -18.45 9.18
C LEU A 139 12.36 -19.19 8.26
N VAL A 140 12.85 -18.56 7.20
CA VAL A 140 13.74 -19.21 6.22
C VAL A 140 15.21 -18.84 6.36
N THR A 141 15.56 -17.79 7.10
CA THR A 141 16.94 -17.35 7.35
C THR A 141 17.08 -16.52 8.61
N LYS A 142 18.19 -16.73 9.33
CA LYS A 142 18.64 -15.85 10.43
C LYS A 142 19.60 -14.76 9.96
N ASN A 143 20.11 -14.83 8.72
CA ASN A 143 21.08 -13.90 8.18
C ASN A 143 20.45 -12.57 7.80
N SER A 144 20.87 -11.50 8.48
CA SER A 144 20.31 -10.15 8.28
C SER A 144 20.48 -9.64 6.85
N LYS A 145 21.60 -9.92 6.18
CA LYS A 145 21.83 -9.52 4.78
C LYS A 145 20.88 -10.23 3.84
N GLU A 146 20.58 -11.51 4.08
CA GLU A 146 19.64 -12.27 3.26
C GLU A 146 18.22 -11.74 3.43
N ARG A 147 17.79 -11.40 4.64
CA ARG A 147 16.48 -10.77 4.90
C ARG A 147 16.34 -9.45 4.14
N VAL A 148 17.36 -8.60 4.17
CA VAL A 148 17.36 -7.33 3.41
C VAL A 148 17.28 -7.57 1.91
N GLN A 149 18.04 -8.55 1.37
CA GLN A 149 17.99 -8.91 -0.04
C GLN A 149 16.60 -9.43 -0.45
N MET A 150 15.99 -10.29 0.37
CA MET A 150 14.62 -10.78 0.15
C MET A 150 13.63 -9.61 0.09
N GLY A 151 13.70 -8.69 1.03
CA GLY A 151 12.89 -7.47 1.03
C GLY A 151 13.08 -6.62 -0.22
N SER A 152 14.32 -6.43 -0.67
CA SER A 152 14.63 -5.68 -1.90
C SER A 152 14.01 -6.32 -3.15
N TYR A 153 14.10 -7.64 -3.31
CA TYR A 153 13.44 -8.33 -4.42
C TYR A 153 11.92 -8.21 -4.36
N ARG A 154 11.33 -8.31 -3.16
CA ARG A 154 9.90 -8.06 -2.95
C ARG A 154 9.48 -6.71 -3.48
N PHE A 155 10.16 -5.63 -3.10
CA PHE A 155 9.85 -4.28 -3.55
C PHE A 155 9.96 -4.13 -5.08
N ILE A 156 11.02 -4.67 -5.68
CA ILE A 156 11.20 -4.63 -7.14
C ILE A 156 10.02 -5.28 -7.85
N PHE A 157 9.63 -6.49 -7.43
CA PHE A 157 8.50 -7.19 -8.04
C PHE A 157 7.17 -6.51 -7.76
N ALA A 158 6.95 -5.98 -6.54
CA ALA A 158 5.74 -5.27 -6.17
C ALA A 158 5.51 -4.03 -7.07
N PHE A 159 6.51 -3.16 -7.17
CA PHE A 159 6.42 -1.95 -7.97
C PHE A 159 6.29 -2.27 -9.47
N SER A 160 7.08 -3.21 -9.99
CA SER A 160 7.02 -3.61 -11.39
C SER A 160 5.64 -4.17 -11.75
N THR A 161 5.07 -5.01 -10.90
CA THR A 161 3.75 -5.61 -11.13
C THR A 161 2.65 -4.57 -11.04
N SER A 162 2.67 -3.71 -10.03
CA SER A 162 1.69 -2.64 -9.89
C SER A 162 1.67 -1.74 -11.11
N LEU A 163 2.85 -1.37 -11.62
CA LEU A 163 3.00 -0.58 -12.84
C LEU A 163 2.42 -1.29 -14.06
N LEU A 164 2.76 -2.57 -14.26
CA LEU A 164 2.26 -3.36 -15.38
C LEU A 164 0.73 -3.49 -15.34
N ILE A 165 0.15 -3.81 -14.18
CA ILE A 165 -1.31 -3.94 -14.03
C ILE A 165 -1.99 -2.62 -14.39
N GLN A 166 -1.52 -1.49 -13.88
CA GLN A 166 -2.10 -0.18 -14.19
C GLN A 166 -1.95 0.19 -15.67
N ALA A 167 -0.82 -0.15 -16.30
CA ALA A 167 -0.54 0.19 -17.68
C ALA A 167 -1.33 -0.65 -18.70
N VAL A 168 -1.50 -1.95 -18.44
CA VAL A 168 -2.01 -2.86 -19.47
C VAL A 168 -3.50 -3.21 -19.32
N THR A 169 -4.07 -3.14 -18.10
CA THR A 169 -5.42 -3.65 -17.83
C THR A 169 -6.50 -3.00 -18.67
N VAL A 170 -6.49 -1.66 -18.78
CA VAL A 170 -7.51 -0.93 -19.56
C VAL A 170 -7.51 -1.37 -21.03
N GLY A 171 -6.32 -1.43 -21.65
CA GLY A 171 -6.18 -1.86 -23.04
C GLY A 171 -6.54 -3.35 -23.22
N PHE A 172 -6.25 -4.17 -22.23
CA PHE A 172 -6.58 -5.60 -22.27
C PHE A 172 -8.09 -5.83 -22.17
N VAL A 173 -8.76 -5.19 -21.23
CA VAL A 173 -10.24 -5.23 -21.10
C VAL A 173 -10.90 -4.73 -22.38
N ALA A 174 -10.42 -3.62 -22.96
CA ALA A 174 -10.96 -3.07 -24.20
C ALA A 174 -10.83 -4.06 -25.38
N LYS A 175 -9.68 -4.74 -25.52
CA LYS A 175 -9.46 -5.76 -26.55
C LYS A 175 -10.35 -7.00 -26.37
N CYS A 176 -10.76 -7.32 -25.15
CA CYS A 176 -11.65 -8.44 -24.84
C CYS A 176 -13.13 -8.09 -24.95
N GLY A 177 -13.51 -6.88 -25.39
CA GLY A 177 -14.90 -6.46 -25.59
C GLY A 177 -15.37 -5.33 -24.68
N GLY A 178 -14.66 -5.03 -23.59
CA GLY A 178 -14.94 -3.90 -22.67
C GLY A 178 -16.15 -4.07 -21.75
N ASP A 179 -16.81 -5.23 -21.79
CA ASP A 179 -18.01 -5.55 -21.02
C ASP A 179 -17.71 -6.30 -19.71
N ALA A 180 -18.72 -6.69 -18.97
CA ALA A 180 -18.57 -7.45 -17.72
C ALA A 180 -17.87 -8.81 -17.93
N ALA A 181 -18.05 -9.42 -19.11
CA ALA A 181 -17.39 -10.70 -19.45
C ALA A 181 -15.88 -10.48 -19.67
N ALA A 182 -15.49 -9.36 -20.29
CA ALA A 182 -14.09 -8.98 -20.46
C ALA A 182 -13.38 -8.77 -19.12
N TRP A 183 -14.00 -8.06 -18.18
CA TRP A 183 -13.46 -7.88 -16.83
C TRP A 183 -13.28 -9.21 -16.09
N ARG A 184 -14.27 -10.09 -16.18
CA ARG A 184 -14.20 -11.44 -15.59
C ARG A 184 -13.07 -12.27 -16.22
N MET A 185 -12.90 -12.21 -17.54
CA MET A 185 -11.82 -12.92 -18.25
C MET A 185 -10.46 -12.43 -17.78
N VAL A 186 -10.24 -11.11 -17.68
CA VAL A 186 -8.99 -10.52 -17.18
C VAL A 186 -8.75 -10.94 -15.72
N ALA A 187 -9.77 -10.95 -14.88
CA ALA A 187 -9.67 -11.41 -13.50
C ALA A 187 -9.25 -12.89 -13.40
N ILE A 188 -9.78 -13.76 -14.26
CA ILE A 188 -9.39 -15.18 -14.34
C ILE A 188 -7.92 -15.30 -14.74
N ILE A 189 -7.46 -14.58 -15.76
CA ILE A 189 -6.05 -14.60 -16.21
C ILE A 189 -5.14 -14.15 -15.07
N TYR A 190 -5.46 -13.06 -14.40
CA TYR A 190 -4.68 -12.54 -13.27
C TYR A 190 -4.70 -13.51 -12.08
N ALA A 191 -5.83 -14.12 -11.79
CA ALA A 191 -5.95 -15.14 -10.74
C ALA A 191 -5.05 -16.37 -11.02
N VAL A 192 -5.01 -16.83 -12.25
CA VAL A 192 -4.16 -17.96 -12.67
C VAL A 192 -2.67 -17.58 -12.59
N ILE A 193 -2.29 -16.42 -13.14
CA ILE A 193 -0.90 -15.93 -13.04
C ILE A 193 -0.48 -15.84 -11.57
N GLY A 194 -1.30 -15.23 -10.73
CA GLY A 194 -1.01 -15.08 -9.32
C GLY A 194 -0.89 -16.43 -8.60
N LEU A 195 -1.78 -17.39 -8.90
CA LEU A 195 -1.73 -18.73 -8.31
C LEU A 195 -0.43 -19.47 -8.66
N VAL A 196 -0.03 -19.42 -9.93
CA VAL A 196 1.22 -20.05 -10.39
C VAL A 196 2.43 -19.41 -9.72
N VAL A 197 2.52 -18.08 -9.74
CA VAL A 197 3.66 -17.36 -9.17
C VAL A 197 3.72 -17.50 -7.64
N ASN A 198 2.58 -17.43 -6.95
CA ASN A 198 2.53 -17.65 -5.50
C ASN A 198 3.00 -19.07 -5.13
N THR A 199 2.61 -20.07 -5.92
CA THR A 199 3.05 -21.46 -5.72
C THR A 199 4.56 -21.58 -5.92
N ILE A 200 5.11 -20.99 -6.97
CA ILE A 200 6.57 -20.94 -7.21
C ILE A 200 7.27 -20.28 -6.02
N SER A 201 6.77 -19.15 -5.55
CA SER A 201 7.35 -18.43 -4.42
C SER A 201 7.36 -19.25 -3.14
N ALA A 202 6.23 -19.86 -2.79
CA ALA A 202 6.11 -20.70 -1.59
C ALA A 202 7.00 -21.97 -1.63
N LEU A 203 7.22 -22.53 -2.81
CA LEU A 203 8.05 -23.72 -3.00
C LEU A 203 9.56 -23.39 -3.18
N SER A 204 9.89 -22.14 -3.50
CA SER A 204 11.30 -21.72 -3.72
C SER A 204 12.14 -21.67 -2.44
N VAL A 205 11.49 -21.60 -1.28
CA VAL A 205 12.13 -21.55 0.04
C VAL A 205 11.60 -22.64 0.96
N LYS A 206 12.42 -23.03 1.94
CA LYS A 206 12.07 -24.00 2.97
C LYS A 206 12.25 -23.37 4.34
N GLU A 207 11.28 -23.52 5.22
CA GLU A 207 11.39 -23.06 6.59
C GLU A 207 12.47 -23.83 7.36
N LEU A 208 13.18 -23.15 8.24
CA LEU A 208 14.18 -23.75 9.11
C LEU A 208 13.48 -24.63 10.18
N PRO A 209 14.13 -25.71 10.66
CA PRO A 209 13.65 -26.48 11.79
C PRO A 209 13.44 -25.60 13.03
N GLU A 210 12.44 -25.92 13.85
CA GLU A 210 12.14 -25.15 15.08
C GLU A 210 13.32 -25.11 16.05
N GLU A 211 14.12 -26.18 16.11
CA GLU A 211 15.34 -26.25 16.92
C GLU A 211 16.34 -25.16 16.49
N GLU A 212 16.55 -24.99 15.19
CA GLU A 212 17.46 -23.98 14.65
C GLU A 212 16.90 -22.56 14.78
N LEU A 213 15.59 -22.38 14.73
CA LEU A 213 14.93 -21.07 14.92
C LEU A 213 15.09 -20.58 16.36
N ASN A 214 14.99 -21.47 17.35
CA ASN A 214 15.05 -21.16 18.77
C ASN A 214 16.49 -21.05 19.33
N GLU A 215 17.50 -21.55 18.61
CA GLU A 215 18.90 -21.37 18.99
C GLU A 215 19.31 -19.89 18.89
N GLY A 216 19.47 -19.24 20.03
CA GLY A 216 19.97 -17.86 20.14
C GLY A 216 18.95 -16.79 20.50
N ASP A 217 17.67 -17.13 20.68
CA ASP A 217 16.69 -16.22 21.27
C ASP A 217 16.81 -16.17 22.81
N THR A 218 17.94 -15.65 23.29
CA THR A 218 17.99 -15.00 24.59
C THR A 218 17.61 -13.54 24.43
N THR A 219 16.48 -13.27 23.81
CA THR A 219 15.85 -11.96 23.92
C THR A 219 15.26 -11.89 25.31
N GLY A 220 15.84 -11.01 26.13
CA GLY A 220 15.33 -10.68 27.45
C GLY A 220 13.84 -10.43 27.38
N GLU A 221 13.14 -10.73 28.46
CA GLU A 221 11.72 -10.53 28.64
C GLU A 221 11.32 -9.16 28.05
N GLU A 222 10.73 -9.16 26.84
CA GLU A 222 10.00 -7.99 26.35
C GLU A 222 8.88 -7.77 27.38
N GLU A 223 8.96 -6.70 28.14
CA GLU A 223 7.88 -6.29 29.02
C GLU A 223 6.60 -6.24 28.20
N LYS A 224 5.76 -7.26 28.32
CA LYS A 224 4.47 -7.36 27.61
C LYS A 224 3.51 -6.31 28.15
N TYR A 225 3.53 -5.13 27.56
CA TYR A 225 2.53 -4.11 27.86
C TYR A 225 1.17 -4.56 27.35
N GLY A 226 0.14 -4.37 28.16
CA GLY A 226 -1.24 -4.53 27.68
C GLY A 226 -1.48 -3.56 26.50
N LEU A 227 -2.22 -3.98 25.48
CA LEU A 227 -2.49 -3.20 24.26
C LEU A 227 -2.94 -1.75 24.58
N VAL A 228 -3.76 -1.55 25.59
CA VAL A 228 -4.24 -0.22 26.02
C VAL A 228 -3.09 0.66 26.54
N GLN A 229 -2.14 0.07 27.25
CA GLN A 229 -1.01 0.81 27.82
C GLN A 229 -0.03 1.19 26.70
N ALA A 230 0.25 0.27 25.78
CA ALA A 230 1.06 0.53 24.59
C ALA A 230 0.43 1.65 23.75
N PHE A 231 -0.87 1.60 23.48
CA PHE A 231 -1.57 2.66 22.75
C PHE A 231 -1.49 4.03 23.43
N LYS A 232 -1.61 4.08 24.78
CA LYS A 232 -1.43 5.34 25.54
C LYS A 232 -0.03 5.93 25.40
N LEU A 233 1.01 5.09 25.31
CA LEU A 233 2.39 5.53 25.07
C LEU A 233 2.55 6.12 23.67
N LEU A 234 1.94 5.51 22.65
CA LEU A 234 1.97 5.98 21.28
C LEU A 234 1.30 7.36 21.12
N VAL A 235 0.12 7.54 21.73
CA VAL A 235 -0.61 8.82 21.66
C VAL A 235 0.14 9.97 22.37
N LYS A 236 0.99 9.68 23.36
CA LYS A 236 1.85 10.68 23.98
C LYS A 236 3.06 11.09 23.14
N ASN A 237 3.42 10.29 22.13
CA ASN A 237 4.53 10.61 21.23
C ASN A 237 4.05 11.53 20.10
N LYS A 238 4.36 12.82 20.20
CA LYS A 238 3.96 13.82 19.18
C LYS A 238 4.46 13.49 17.77
N PHE A 239 5.67 12.94 17.64
CA PHE A 239 6.24 12.56 16.34
C PHE A 239 5.52 11.36 15.73
N TYR A 240 5.11 10.42 16.57
CA TYR A 240 4.31 9.29 16.12
C TYR A 240 2.92 9.72 15.61
N LEU A 241 2.27 10.65 16.29
CA LEU A 241 1.00 11.23 15.81
C LEU A 241 1.18 11.95 14.47
N MET A 242 2.30 12.64 14.27
CA MET A 242 2.63 13.25 12.97
C MET A 242 2.79 12.20 11.87
N ILE A 243 3.45 11.07 12.15
CA ILE A 243 3.54 9.94 11.21
C ILE A 243 2.15 9.40 10.88
N CYS A 244 1.31 9.14 11.86
CA CYS A 244 -0.06 8.68 11.64
C CYS A 244 -0.84 9.65 10.72
N GLY A 245 -0.75 10.95 10.97
CA GLY A 245 -1.36 11.98 10.14
C GLY A 245 -0.82 11.94 8.70
N THR A 246 0.48 11.81 8.52
CA THR A 246 1.11 11.70 7.20
C THR A 246 0.64 10.45 6.45
N TYR A 247 0.53 9.30 7.13
CA TYR A 247 0.02 8.07 6.52
C TYR A 247 -1.42 8.20 6.05
N ILE A 248 -2.30 8.79 6.88
CA ILE A 248 -3.70 9.02 6.49
C ILE A 248 -3.78 9.91 5.24
N LEU A 249 -3.06 11.03 5.24
CA LEU A 249 -3.03 11.94 4.08
C LEU A 249 -2.45 11.27 2.84
N GLN A 250 -1.44 10.42 2.99
CA GLN A 250 -0.84 9.68 1.88
C GLN A 250 -1.79 8.62 1.30
N GLN A 251 -2.62 7.99 2.14
CA GLN A 251 -3.65 7.07 1.66
C GLN A 251 -4.78 7.81 0.93
N LEU A 252 -5.19 8.97 1.41
CA LEU A 252 -6.14 9.84 0.73
C LEU A 252 -5.57 10.32 -0.62
N TYR A 253 -4.32 10.77 -0.64
CA TYR A 253 -3.59 11.12 -1.86
C TYR A 253 -3.60 9.97 -2.87
N SER A 254 -3.22 8.78 -2.44
CA SER A 254 -3.17 7.58 -3.27
C SER A 254 -4.54 7.22 -3.86
N ALA A 255 -5.61 7.35 -3.06
CA ALA A 255 -6.97 7.14 -3.53
C ALA A 255 -7.38 8.14 -4.63
N MET A 256 -7.03 9.43 -4.48
CA MET A 256 -7.32 10.45 -5.50
C MET A 256 -6.53 10.20 -6.80
N ILE A 257 -5.27 9.80 -6.70
CA ILE A 257 -4.48 9.41 -7.89
C ILE A 257 -5.07 8.17 -8.56
N GLY A 258 -5.52 7.17 -7.80
CA GLY A 258 -6.22 5.99 -8.33
C GLY A 258 -7.54 6.37 -9.01
N ALA A 259 -8.28 7.34 -8.48
CA ALA A 259 -9.47 7.90 -9.12
C ALA A 259 -9.18 8.71 -10.40
N GLY A 260 -7.93 8.96 -10.72
CA GLY A 260 -7.50 9.64 -11.94
C GLY A 260 -8.00 8.99 -13.23
N ILE A 261 -8.37 7.72 -13.20
CA ILE A 261 -9.00 7.04 -14.33
C ILE A 261 -10.31 7.72 -14.77
N TYR A 262 -11.10 8.25 -13.82
CA TYR A 262 -12.33 8.99 -14.12
C TYR A 262 -12.00 10.32 -14.80
N TYR A 263 -11.02 11.07 -14.28
CA TYR A 263 -10.54 12.31 -14.88
C TYR A 263 -10.06 12.08 -16.33
N MET A 264 -9.26 11.05 -16.55
CA MET A 264 -8.73 10.72 -17.88
C MET A 264 -9.80 10.25 -18.84
N THR A 265 -10.79 9.48 -18.36
CA THR A 265 -11.90 9.00 -19.19
C THR A 265 -12.85 10.12 -19.58
N TRP A 266 -13.28 10.93 -18.62
CA TRP A 266 -14.40 11.85 -18.83
C TRP A 266 -13.95 13.27 -19.13
N VAL A 267 -12.85 13.76 -18.56
CA VAL A 267 -12.31 15.12 -18.81
C VAL A 267 -11.34 15.12 -19.98
N LEU A 268 -10.33 14.24 -19.96
CA LEU A 268 -9.32 14.15 -21.02
C LEU A 268 -9.76 13.29 -22.22
N LYS A 269 -10.93 12.63 -22.14
CA LYS A 269 -11.51 11.79 -23.21
C LYS A 269 -10.60 10.65 -23.69
N ASN A 270 -9.66 10.21 -22.87
CA ASN A 270 -8.73 9.13 -23.21
C ASN A 270 -8.38 8.27 -21.98
N LYS A 271 -9.09 7.16 -21.82
CA LYS A 271 -8.93 6.21 -20.72
C LYS A 271 -7.53 5.58 -20.65
N ASN A 272 -6.85 5.43 -21.82
CA ASN A 272 -5.51 4.83 -21.88
C ASN A 272 -4.42 5.70 -21.25
N LEU A 273 -4.68 6.99 -21.04
CA LEU A 273 -3.75 7.88 -20.33
C LEU A 273 -3.48 7.43 -18.90
N PHE A 274 -4.41 6.71 -18.26
CA PHE A 274 -4.21 6.20 -16.90
C PHE A 274 -2.94 5.33 -16.80
N GLY A 275 -2.74 4.42 -17.75
CA GLY A 275 -1.51 3.63 -17.81
C GLY A 275 -0.25 4.48 -18.07
N GLN A 276 -0.33 5.49 -18.96
CA GLN A 276 0.81 6.38 -19.23
C GLN A 276 1.18 7.22 -18.01
N PHE A 277 0.21 7.73 -17.26
CA PHE A 277 0.45 8.46 -16.01
C PHE A 277 1.01 7.54 -14.92
N ALA A 278 0.65 6.26 -14.90
CA ALA A 278 1.27 5.29 -14.01
C ALA A 278 2.79 5.19 -14.21
N TRP A 279 3.27 5.24 -15.46
CA TRP A 279 4.71 5.33 -15.75
C TRP A 279 5.32 6.63 -15.21
N ALA A 280 4.65 7.76 -15.41
CA ALA A 280 5.12 9.07 -14.95
C ALA A 280 5.21 9.16 -13.41
N VAL A 281 4.43 8.38 -12.67
CA VAL A 281 4.49 8.29 -11.20
C VAL A 281 5.56 7.29 -10.76
N ASN A 282 5.49 6.04 -11.22
CA ASN A 282 6.23 4.94 -10.62
C ASN A 282 7.72 4.94 -11.01
N ILE A 283 8.09 5.29 -12.24
CA ILE A 283 9.51 5.28 -12.65
C ILE A 283 10.33 6.32 -11.87
N PRO A 284 9.93 7.61 -11.79
CA PRO A 284 10.67 8.59 -11.00
C PRO A 284 10.70 8.25 -9.52
N LEU A 285 9.63 7.67 -8.98
CA LEU A 285 9.56 7.22 -7.60
C LEU A 285 10.60 6.13 -7.31
N ILE A 286 10.71 5.12 -8.16
CA ILE A 286 11.70 4.04 -8.03
C ILE A 286 13.12 4.62 -8.09
N ILE A 287 13.38 5.54 -9.02
CA ILE A 287 14.68 6.22 -9.11
C ILE A 287 15.00 6.95 -7.81
N ALA A 288 14.04 7.73 -7.28
CA ALA A 288 14.23 8.45 -6.03
C ALA A 288 14.50 7.50 -4.85
N LEU A 289 13.78 6.37 -4.76
CA LEU A 289 13.97 5.35 -3.73
C LEU A 289 15.40 4.77 -3.76
N ILE A 290 15.94 4.49 -4.95
CA ILE A 290 17.30 3.96 -5.10
C ILE A 290 18.35 4.96 -4.57
N PHE A 291 18.14 6.25 -4.83
CA PHE A 291 19.09 7.29 -4.41
C PHE A 291 18.88 7.77 -2.96
N THR A 292 17.75 7.50 -2.34
CA THR A 292 17.43 7.97 -0.98
C THR A 292 18.51 7.66 0.05
N PRO A 293 19.06 6.44 0.18
CA PRO A 293 20.09 6.15 1.19
C PRO A 293 21.37 7.01 1.00
N THR A 294 21.75 7.24 -0.25
CA THR A 294 22.91 8.08 -0.58
C THR A 294 22.67 9.54 -0.24
N LEU A 295 21.45 10.02 -0.50
CA LEU A 295 21.06 11.40 -0.24
C LEU A 295 20.92 11.69 1.26
N VAL A 296 20.41 10.75 2.07
CA VAL A 296 20.34 10.86 3.53
C VAL A 296 21.74 11.08 4.11
N GLY A 297 22.74 10.31 3.63
CA GLY A 297 24.13 10.48 4.06
C GLY A 297 24.73 11.84 3.69
N LYS A 298 24.44 12.35 2.50
CA LYS A 298 24.96 13.65 2.03
C LYS A 298 24.30 14.86 2.72
N TRP A 299 23.08 14.75 3.14
CA TRP A 299 22.29 15.87 3.67
C TRP A 299 22.15 15.87 5.19
N ASN A 300 22.93 15.02 5.86
CA ASN A 300 23.00 14.90 7.32
C ASN A 300 21.62 14.72 7.99
N GLY A 301 20.86 13.75 7.50
CA GLY A 301 19.63 13.29 8.13
C GLY A 301 18.42 13.19 7.20
N MET A 302 17.45 12.40 7.62
CA MET A 302 16.20 12.14 6.91
C MET A 302 15.28 13.37 6.92
N TYR A 303 15.25 14.11 8.02
CA TYR A 303 14.37 15.27 8.19
C TYR A 303 14.53 16.32 7.05
N LYS A 304 15.78 16.76 6.81
CA LYS A 304 16.07 17.78 5.79
C LYS A 304 15.80 17.27 4.37
N LEU A 305 16.11 16.00 4.13
CA LEU A 305 15.87 15.36 2.84
C LEU A 305 14.38 15.28 2.53
N ASN A 306 13.58 14.80 3.49
CA ASN A 306 12.14 14.63 3.34
C ASN A 306 11.42 15.98 3.14
N LEU A 307 11.78 16.98 3.92
CA LEU A 307 11.20 18.32 3.76
C LEU A 307 11.48 18.92 2.38
N ARG A 308 12.73 18.85 1.91
CA ARG A 308 13.09 19.35 0.57
C ARG A 308 12.43 18.54 -0.54
N GLY A 309 12.33 17.22 -0.36
CA GLY A 309 11.60 16.34 -1.26
C GLY A 309 10.14 16.77 -1.40
N TYR A 310 9.44 16.98 -0.28
CA TYR A 310 8.05 17.43 -0.33
C TYR A 310 7.86 18.86 -0.83
N ILE A 311 8.82 19.77 -0.64
CA ILE A 311 8.79 21.06 -1.31
C ILE A 311 8.80 20.88 -2.83
N LEU A 312 9.67 20.01 -3.34
CA LEU A 312 9.70 19.66 -4.78
C LEU A 312 8.40 19.00 -5.24
N ALA A 313 7.82 18.12 -4.43
CA ALA A 313 6.55 17.47 -4.73
C ALA A 313 5.40 18.48 -4.84
N VAL A 314 5.30 19.42 -3.91
CA VAL A 314 4.29 20.50 -3.92
C VAL A 314 4.46 21.40 -5.17
N ILE A 315 5.69 21.78 -5.51
CA ILE A 315 5.96 22.54 -6.75
C ILE A 315 5.53 21.74 -7.98
N GLY A 316 5.92 20.46 -8.06
CA GLY A 316 5.51 19.57 -9.16
C GLY A 316 4.00 19.46 -9.26
N ARG A 317 3.28 19.27 -8.16
CA ARG A 317 1.81 19.18 -8.14
C ARG A 317 1.13 20.51 -8.50
N ALA A 318 1.64 21.63 -8.04
CA ALA A 318 1.13 22.95 -8.44
C ALA A 318 1.27 23.14 -9.97
N LEU A 319 2.37 22.74 -10.56
CA LEU A 319 2.59 22.77 -12.00
C LEU A 319 1.69 21.78 -12.76
N VAL A 320 1.36 20.62 -12.17
CA VAL A 320 0.35 19.68 -12.73
C VAL A 320 -1.02 20.36 -12.81
N VAL A 321 -1.42 21.13 -11.79
CA VAL A 321 -2.69 21.89 -11.81
C VAL A 321 -2.67 22.87 -12.99
N VAL A 322 -1.61 23.67 -13.14
CA VAL A 322 -1.48 24.62 -14.26
C VAL A 322 -1.54 23.90 -15.62
N ALA A 323 -0.76 22.84 -15.78
CA ALA A 323 -0.74 22.07 -17.02
C ALA A 323 -2.10 21.41 -17.33
N GLY A 324 -2.84 21.00 -16.29
CA GLY A 324 -4.19 20.43 -16.41
C GLY A 324 -5.20 21.44 -16.96
N TYR A 325 -5.16 22.69 -16.49
CA TYR A 325 -5.99 23.76 -17.06
C TYR A 325 -5.53 24.21 -18.45
N MET A 326 -4.24 24.08 -18.77
CA MET A 326 -3.74 24.31 -20.13
C MET A 326 -4.09 23.16 -21.10
N GLY A 327 -4.58 22.03 -20.61
CA GLY A 327 -4.88 20.84 -21.41
C GLY A 327 -3.64 20.15 -21.99
N SER A 328 -2.46 20.42 -21.45
CA SER A 328 -1.19 19.86 -21.96
C SER A 328 -0.82 18.56 -21.26
N ILE A 329 -1.17 17.42 -21.84
CA ILE A 329 -0.85 16.10 -21.33
C ILE A 329 0.66 15.89 -21.11
N PRO A 330 1.57 16.24 -22.04
CA PRO A 330 3.01 16.05 -21.84
C PRO A 330 3.55 16.82 -20.63
N LEU A 331 3.09 18.06 -20.43
CA LEU A 331 3.48 18.86 -19.25
C LEU A 331 2.93 18.27 -17.96
N MET A 332 1.67 17.80 -17.97
CA MET A 332 1.10 17.10 -16.82
C MET A 332 1.92 15.88 -16.42
N MET A 333 2.35 15.07 -17.40
CA MET A 333 3.19 13.89 -17.15
C MET A 333 4.56 14.28 -16.60
N ALA A 334 5.22 15.27 -17.21
CA ALA A 334 6.53 15.74 -16.75
C ALA A 334 6.49 16.27 -15.32
N PHE A 335 5.48 17.07 -14.99
CA PHE A 335 5.32 17.62 -13.63
C PHE A 335 4.84 16.58 -12.62
N THR A 336 4.07 15.58 -13.03
CA THR A 336 3.75 14.40 -12.22
C THR A 336 5.01 13.62 -11.87
N ALA A 337 5.92 13.43 -12.84
CA ALA A 337 7.21 12.80 -12.61
C ALA A 337 8.08 13.60 -11.60
N LEU A 338 8.08 14.94 -11.72
CA LEU A 338 8.76 15.81 -10.79
C LEU A 338 8.22 15.68 -9.36
N ALA A 339 6.90 15.65 -9.21
CA ALA A 339 6.24 15.44 -7.91
C ALA A 339 6.61 14.08 -7.30
N ALA A 340 6.59 13.03 -8.11
CA ALA A 340 6.95 11.67 -7.67
C ALA A 340 8.41 11.56 -7.22
N LEU A 341 9.34 12.22 -7.91
CA LEU A 341 10.74 12.34 -7.46
C LEU A 341 10.83 12.97 -6.07
N GLY A 342 10.04 14.01 -5.82
CA GLY A 342 10.01 14.69 -4.53
C GLY A 342 9.44 13.82 -3.39
N GLN A 343 8.49 12.94 -3.67
CA GLN A 343 7.88 12.05 -2.67
C GLN A 343 8.73 10.82 -2.33
N GLY A 344 9.68 10.46 -3.21
CA GLY A 344 10.47 9.24 -3.06
C GLY A 344 11.26 9.13 -1.76
N PRO A 345 12.00 10.14 -1.30
CA PRO A 345 12.77 10.07 -0.07
C PRO A 345 11.92 9.66 1.13
N TRP A 346 10.78 10.30 1.34
CA TRP A 346 9.87 9.97 2.42
C TRP A 346 9.37 8.52 2.38
N GLN A 347 9.03 8.01 1.20
CA GLN A 347 8.62 6.61 1.07
C GLN A 347 9.78 5.64 1.34
N GLY A 348 11.01 6.04 1.03
CA GLY A 348 12.19 5.21 1.21
C GLY A 348 12.65 5.11 2.67
N ASP A 349 12.53 6.17 3.44
CA ASP A 349 13.03 6.24 4.82
C ASP A 349 11.94 6.20 5.91
N MET A 350 10.69 6.11 5.54
CA MET A 350 9.55 6.13 6.44
C MET A 350 9.68 5.13 7.61
N ASN A 351 10.12 3.91 7.35
CA ASN A 351 10.37 2.92 8.39
C ASN A 351 11.50 3.34 9.35
N ALA A 352 12.52 4.01 8.85
CA ALA A 352 13.61 4.53 9.68
C ALA A 352 13.14 5.70 10.55
N VAL A 353 12.22 6.53 10.05
CA VAL A 353 11.59 7.60 10.83
C VAL A 353 10.73 7.01 11.94
N ILE A 354 9.97 5.92 11.70
CA ILE A 354 9.22 5.21 12.74
C ILE A 354 10.17 4.68 13.83
N ALA A 355 11.29 4.09 13.44
CA ALA A 355 12.32 3.64 14.38
C ALA A 355 12.85 4.81 15.24
N SER A 356 13.08 5.98 14.64
CA SER A 356 13.49 7.18 15.38
C SER A 356 12.42 7.68 16.34
N CYS A 357 11.13 7.50 16.02
CA CYS A 357 10.03 7.81 16.94
C CYS A 357 9.96 6.82 18.11
N SER A 358 10.29 5.55 17.88
CA SER A 358 10.40 4.56 18.95
C SER A 358 11.56 4.92 19.90
N GLU A 359 12.72 5.28 19.33
CA GLU A 359 13.86 5.77 20.11
C GLU A 359 13.50 7.00 20.96
N TYR A 360 12.72 7.94 20.41
CA TYR A 360 12.20 9.07 21.18
C TYR A 360 11.35 8.63 22.38
N THR A 361 10.47 7.62 22.20
CA THR A 361 9.68 7.07 23.32
C THR A 361 10.58 6.42 24.35
N TYR A 362 11.58 5.65 23.94
CA TYR A 362 12.55 5.07 24.85
C TYR A 362 13.34 6.14 25.63
N LEU A 363 13.84 7.17 24.94
CA LEU A 363 14.59 8.24 25.55
C LEU A 363 13.76 9.07 26.56
N THR A 364 12.47 9.25 26.31
CA THR A 364 11.59 10.11 27.14
C THR A 364 10.81 9.33 28.20
N GLN A 365 10.51 8.05 27.97
CA GLN A 365 9.62 7.25 28.82
C GLN A 365 10.26 5.94 29.31
N GLY A 366 11.47 5.60 28.86
CA GLY A 366 12.20 4.39 29.26
C GLY A 366 11.57 3.09 28.75
N LYS A 367 10.72 3.13 27.72
CA LYS A 367 9.92 1.97 27.26
C LYS A 367 10.12 1.67 25.79
N HIS A 368 10.29 0.38 25.48
CA HIS A 368 10.36 -0.13 24.11
C HIS A 368 8.96 -0.42 23.58
N VAL A 369 8.60 0.18 22.42
CA VAL A 369 7.26 0.07 21.80
C VAL A 369 7.32 -0.10 20.29
N GLU A 370 8.48 -0.56 19.77
CA GLU A 370 8.74 -0.69 18.33
C GLU A 370 7.67 -1.52 17.63
N GLY A 371 7.43 -2.74 18.10
CA GLY A 371 6.47 -3.66 17.49
C GLY A 371 5.07 -3.08 17.45
N THR A 372 4.62 -2.42 18.52
CA THR A 372 3.31 -1.77 18.57
C THR A 372 3.22 -0.58 17.60
N MET A 373 4.28 0.21 17.45
CA MET A 373 4.31 1.32 16.49
C MET A 373 4.12 0.82 15.06
N TYR A 374 4.86 -0.19 14.63
CA TYR A 374 4.71 -0.75 13.29
C TYR A 374 3.33 -1.37 13.06
N SER A 375 2.79 -2.09 14.05
CA SER A 375 1.46 -2.70 13.97
C SER A 375 0.36 -1.64 13.83
N CYS A 376 0.39 -0.59 14.65
CA CYS A 376 -0.59 0.50 14.57
C CYS A 376 -0.46 1.29 13.25
N THR A 377 0.76 1.42 12.72
CA THR A 377 0.99 2.06 11.42
C THR A 377 0.37 1.23 10.29
N SER A 378 0.55 -0.09 10.29
CA SER A 378 -0.06 -0.99 9.32
C SER A 378 -1.58 -0.90 9.34
N LEU A 379 -2.18 -0.90 10.53
CA LEU A 379 -3.62 -0.69 10.72
C LEU A 379 -4.06 0.67 10.16
N GLY A 380 -3.30 1.72 10.42
CA GLY A 380 -3.56 3.07 9.91
C GLY A 380 -3.58 3.14 8.38
N VAL A 381 -2.67 2.43 7.71
CA VAL A 381 -2.64 2.33 6.23
C VAL A 381 -3.91 1.67 5.69
N LYS A 382 -4.38 0.59 6.31
CA LYS A 382 -5.59 -0.11 5.88
C LYS A 382 -6.84 0.73 6.07
N ILE A 383 -7.00 1.32 7.25
CA ILE A 383 -8.12 2.22 7.56
C ILE A 383 -8.10 3.44 6.62
N GLY A 384 -6.94 4.09 6.47
CA GLY A 384 -6.77 5.23 5.59
C GLY A 384 -7.08 4.93 4.13
N GLY A 385 -6.66 3.76 3.64
CA GLY A 385 -7.00 3.30 2.28
C GLY A 385 -8.50 3.04 2.09
N GLY A 386 -9.18 2.51 3.13
CA GLY A 386 -10.64 2.33 3.13
C GLY A 386 -11.36 3.68 3.07
N ILE A 387 -11.00 4.60 3.97
CA ILE A 387 -11.56 5.96 4.01
C ILE A 387 -11.29 6.68 2.69
N GLY A 388 -10.07 6.58 2.14
CA GLY A 388 -9.72 7.20 0.86
C GLY A 388 -10.63 6.75 -0.27
N THR A 389 -10.89 5.44 -0.38
CA THR A 389 -11.79 4.89 -1.40
C THR A 389 -13.24 5.33 -1.18
N ALA A 390 -13.72 5.38 0.08
CA ALA A 390 -15.05 5.88 0.39
C ALA A 390 -15.19 7.35 0.00
N VAL A 391 -14.20 8.19 0.31
CA VAL A 391 -14.21 9.63 -0.06
C VAL A 391 -14.29 9.80 -1.57
N VAL A 392 -13.55 9.01 -2.36
CA VAL A 392 -13.67 9.00 -3.82
C VAL A 392 -15.10 8.70 -4.25
N GLY A 393 -15.71 7.62 -3.72
CA GLY A 393 -17.07 7.23 -4.06
C GLY A 393 -18.10 8.30 -3.69
N TRP A 394 -17.99 8.87 -2.49
CA TRP A 394 -18.90 9.93 -2.03
C TRP A 394 -18.79 11.21 -2.85
N LEU A 395 -17.57 11.65 -3.18
CA LEU A 395 -17.36 12.85 -4.01
C LEU A 395 -17.94 12.66 -5.42
N LEU A 396 -17.77 11.49 -6.03
CA LEU A 396 -18.37 11.18 -7.31
C LEU A 396 -19.90 11.19 -7.23
N GLU A 397 -20.49 10.53 -6.24
CA GLU A 397 -21.95 10.46 -6.09
C GLU A 397 -22.57 11.83 -5.78
N LEU A 398 -21.98 12.60 -4.87
CA LEU A 398 -22.42 13.98 -4.55
C LEU A 398 -22.36 14.92 -5.75
N SER A 399 -21.47 14.66 -6.71
CA SER A 399 -21.36 15.43 -7.94
C SER A 399 -22.38 15.06 -9.02
N GLY A 400 -23.19 14.02 -8.78
CA GLY A 400 -24.15 13.49 -9.74
C GLY A 400 -23.56 12.58 -10.79
N TYR A 401 -22.39 11.98 -10.53
CA TYR A 401 -21.77 11.01 -11.43
C TYR A 401 -22.59 9.73 -11.52
N VAL A 402 -22.86 9.28 -12.75
CA VAL A 402 -23.48 7.99 -13.04
C VAL A 402 -22.68 7.29 -14.14
N GLY A 403 -21.96 6.24 -13.81
CA GLY A 403 -20.98 5.57 -14.68
C GLY A 403 -21.55 5.04 -16.00
N THR A 404 -22.86 4.70 -16.02
CA THR A 404 -23.56 4.18 -17.22
C THR A 404 -24.09 5.27 -18.15
N HIS A 405 -24.04 6.54 -17.77
CA HIS A 405 -24.47 7.64 -18.64
C HIS A 405 -23.39 7.97 -19.66
N ALA A 406 -23.80 8.14 -20.93
CA ALA A 406 -22.91 8.52 -22.02
C ALA A 406 -22.33 9.94 -21.86
N VAL A 407 -23.04 10.82 -21.16
CA VAL A 407 -22.64 12.20 -20.88
C VAL A 407 -22.78 12.45 -19.39
N GLN A 408 -21.74 13.00 -18.78
CA GLN A 408 -21.73 13.34 -17.36
C GLN A 408 -22.14 14.81 -17.16
N PRO A 409 -22.79 15.14 -16.03
CA PRO A 409 -23.09 16.53 -15.70
C PRO A 409 -21.80 17.32 -15.46
N GLN A 410 -21.86 18.65 -15.69
CA GLN A 410 -20.69 19.52 -15.51
C GLN A 410 -20.17 19.48 -14.07
N SER A 411 -21.05 19.31 -13.07
CA SER A 411 -20.68 19.14 -11.66
C SER A 411 -19.76 17.92 -11.45
N ALA A 412 -20.05 16.80 -12.11
CA ALA A 412 -19.21 15.59 -12.02
C ALA A 412 -17.86 15.80 -12.70
N LEU A 413 -17.80 16.46 -13.87
CA LEU A 413 -16.54 16.78 -14.55
C LEU A 413 -15.67 17.71 -13.70
N ASN A 414 -16.25 18.75 -13.10
CA ASN A 414 -15.55 19.66 -12.20
C ASN A 414 -15.04 18.95 -10.95
N MET A 415 -15.83 18.03 -10.38
CA MET A 415 -15.42 17.22 -9.23
C MET A 415 -14.24 16.32 -9.57
N MET A 416 -14.27 15.61 -10.71
CA MET A 416 -13.15 14.76 -11.16
C MET A 416 -11.87 15.59 -11.36
N GLN A 417 -12.00 16.79 -11.91
CA GLN A 417 -10.88 17.73 -12.07
C GLN A 417 -10.34 18.18 -10.70
N PHE A 418 -11.21 18.51 -9.76
CA PHE A 418 -10.84 18.87 -8.39
C PHE A 418 -10.14 17.71 -7.66
N MET A 419 -10.68 16.49 -7.76
CA MET A 419 -10.13 15.30 -7.14
C MET A 419 -8.73 14.95 -7.66
N TYR A 420 -8.48 15.11 -8.96
CA TYR A 420 -7.21 14.71 -9.56
C TYR A 420 -6.15 15.83 -9.52
N LEU A 421 -6.53 17.09 -9.67
CA LEU A 421 -5.59 18.21 -9.71
C LEU A 421 -5.37 18.84 -8.33
N TRP A 422 -6.44 19.18 -7.62
CA TRP A 422 -6.36 20.00 -6.41
C TRP A 422 -6.18 19.19 -5.13
N LEU A 423 -6.93 18.11 -4.92
CA LEU A 423 -6.83 17.35 -3.68
C LEU A 423 -5.43 16.76 -3.46
N PRO A 424 -4.74 16.17 -4.46
CA PRO A 424 -3.37 15.73 -4.29
C PRO A 424 -2.40 16.86 -3.91
N LEU A 425 -2.56 18.05 -4.48
CA LEU A 425 -1.78 19.22 -4.11
C LEU A 425 -2.02 19.63 -2.65
N ILE A 426 -3.29 19.67 -2.23
CA ILE A 426 -3.66 20.01 -0.85
C ILE A 426 -3.03 19.01 0.13
N PHE A 427 -3.11 17.71 -0.17
CA PHE A 427 -2.51 16.68 0.69
C PHE A 427 -1.00 16.78 0.73
N ASP A 428 -0.32 17.03 -0.38
CA ASP A 428 1.14 17.24 -0.40
C ASP A 428 1.55 18.47 0.43
N VAL A 429 0.78 19.56 0.37
CA VAL A 429 1.01 20.76 1.21
C VAL A 429 0.83 20.44 2.69
N LEU A 430 -0.21 19.70 3.06
CA LEU A 430 -0.44 19.29 4.45
C LEU A 430 0.66 18.37 4.96
N ILE A 431 1.09 17.40 4.15
CA ILE A 431 2.21 16.50 4.48
C ILE A 431 3.50 17.32 4.64
N MET A 432 3.81 18.22 3.71
CA MET A 432 4.97 19.10 3.80
C MET A 432 4.96 19.91 5.11
N PHE A 433 3.80 20.43 5.52
CA PHE A 433 3.65 21.16 6.78
C PHE A 433 3.93 20.26 7.99
N ILE A 434 3.41 19.02 8.02
CA ILE A 434 3.70 18.05 9.07
C ILE A 434 5.19 17.72 9.09
N LEU A 435 5.78 17.42 7.93
CA LEU A 435 7.21 17.10 7.81
C LEU A 435 8.10 18.26 8.24
N SER A 436 7.69 19.52 8.07
CA SER A 436 8.44 20.67 8.56
C SER A 436 8.60 20.73 10.10
N ARG A 437 7.81 19.93 10.81
CA ARG A 437 7.86 19.80 12.29
C ARG A 437 8.41 18.44 12.75
N MET A 438 8.75 17.55 11.83
CA MET A 438 9.17 16.16 12.09
C MET A 438 10.69 16.04 12.30
N ASN A 439 11.27 16.85 13.16
CA ASN A 439 12.70 16.85 13.46
C ASN A 439 13.09 15.86 14.57
N VAL A 440 12.53 14.66 14.55
CA VAL A 440 12.72 13.61 15.58
C VAL A 440 14.19 13.22 15.75
N GLU A 441 14.97 13.09 14.67
CA GLU A 441 16.38 12.73 14.72
C GLU A 441 17.20 13.77 15.49
N GLU A 442 17.03 15.06 15.17
CA GLU A 442 17.73 16.16 15.84
C GLU A 442 17.33 16.22 17.32
N THR A 443 16.04 15.96 17.63
CA THR A 443 15.53 15.92 19.00
C THR A 443 16.15 14.77 19.79
N ASN A 444 16.25 13.57 19.22
CA ASN A 444 16.87 12.40 19.86
C ASN A 444 18.35 12.66 20.18
N VAL A 445 19.09 13.24 19.24
CA VAL A 445 20.49 13.63 19.46
C VAL A 445 20.62 14.63 20.60
N LYS A 446 19.72 15.63 20.67
CA LYS A 446 19.71 16.64 21.74
C LYS A 446 19.46 15.99 23.12
N ILE A 447 18.42 15.14 23.22
CA ILE A 447 18.08 14.44 24.47
C ILE A 447 19.25 13.55 24.94
N LYS A 448 19.92 12.82 24.04
CA LYS A 448 21.08 12.00 24.38
C LYS A 448 22.20 12.85 25.00
N LYS A 449 22.53 13.98 24.39
CA LYS A 449 23.56 14.90 24.90
C LYS A 449 23.18 15.50 26.27
N GLU A 450 21.92 15.87 26.46
CA GLU A 450 21.43 16.41 27.72
C GLU A 450 21.50 15.35 28.84
N LYS A 451 21.18 14.07 28.54
CA LYS A 451 21.35 12.95 29.47
C LYS A 451 22.82 12.69 29.82
N GLU A 452 23.72 12.73 28.85
CA GLU A 452 25.17 12.58 29.09
C GLU A 452 25.72 13.69 29.98
N MET A 453 25.13 14.91 29.92
CA MET A 453 25.50 16.03 30.77
C MET A 453 24.78 16.05 32.13
N GLY A 454 23.94 15.06 32.43
CA GLY A 454 23.20 14.98 33.68
C GLY A 454 22.10 16.03 33.83
N LEU A 455 21.60 16.57 32.75
CA LEU A 455 20.56 17.62 32.71
C LEU A 455 19.14 17.06 32.55
N TRP A 456 18.99 15.75 32.63
CA TRP A 456 17.69 15.02 32.49
C TRP A 456 17.39 14.17 33.71
#